data_b15451f92ea4d3aeac0680ee516afbf2
#
_entry.id   b15451f92ea4d3aeac0680ee516afbf2
#
_cell.length_a   1.000
_cell.length_b   1.000
_cell.length_c   1.000
_cell.angle_alpha   90.00
_cell.angle_beta   90.00
_cell.angle_gamma   90.00
#
_symmetry.space_group_name_H-M   'P 1'
#
loop_
_entity.id
_entity.type
_entity.pdbx_description
1 polymer ?
#
loop_
_entity_poly.entity_id
_entity_poly.type
_entity_poly.pdbx_seq_one_letter_code
_entity_poly.pdbx_strand_id
1 'polypeptide(L)'
;SRAAEAVLFLIEVYCIMDGFFVVVACISLLCAITAVLRVRAIGWAVWLWFFVGWITGELAIWCIGLQVVFVAAWVLIAGTDTAGFSWGLSFFLATWVLLAVFLRDALDAGATFSRSLRMALGVGFLEEISLLRRAKITNQLHSKEWQWPFRFRRPGVRYVRNLPYTESGKRGLLDVYVPVAAGERRPVLLQVHGGAWMVGHKSQQAQPLLHRMVESGWVGVSINYRLAPRSAFPAQMVDVKKAITWVKDNIAEYGGDPNFIVVTGGSAGGHLSLLAGLTPNHADWQTGFEHSDTGVQGVLALYPVVDLTNRHGIRQQDSMDSFIAQRIIQQSREEAPAIYEDGSPISWIHRPGVAEVAPPMFIVQGTHDSLVWVEEVRRFVADLSPIAAAPLVYAELPRAQHAFESFHSPRTNHYLNAAGCWLEWVWARHQRGEQK
;
A
#
# COMPACT_ATOMS: atom_id res chain seq x y z
N SER A 1 -16.69 -44.54 43.15
CA SER A 1 -15.98 -43.95 44.32
C SER A 1 -15.45 -42.55 43.87
N ARG A 2 -15.35 -41.60 44.81
CA ARG A 2 -14.84 -40.27 44.55
C ARG A 2 -13.48 -40.26 43.81
N ALA A 3 -12.65 -41.27 44.03
CA ALA A 3 -11.38 -41.44 43.31
C ALA A 3 -11.58 -41.76 41.81
N ALA A 4 -12.57 -42.57 41.44
CA ALA A 4 -12.88 -42.84 40.05
C ALA A 4 -13.49 -41.65 39.32
N GLU A 5 -14.33 -40.87 39.98
CA GLU A 5 -14.88 -39.63 39.43
C GLU A 5 -13.79 -38.57 39.21
N ALA A 6 -12.82 -38.45 40.13
CA ALA A 6 -11.66 -37.54 39.97
C ALA A 6 -10.77 -37.95 38.79
N VAL A 7 -10.54 -39.26 38.58
CA VAL A 7 -9.75 -39.77 37.45
C VAL A 7 -10.47 -39.52 36.13
N LEU A 8 -11.80 -39.77 36.04
CA LEU A 8 -12.60 -39.48 34.87
C LEU A 8 -12.59 -37.96 34.53
N PHE A 9 -12.76 -37.14 35.53
CA PHE A 9 -12.68 -35.68 35.36
C PHE A 9 -11.31 -35.22 34.82
N LEU A 10 -10.22 -35.76 35.34
CA LEU A 10 -8.87 -35.47 34.85
C LEU A 10 -8.71 -35.92 33.39
N ILE A 11 -9.20 -37.11 33.01
CA ILE A 11 -9.13 -37.60 31.62
C ILE A 11 -9.93 -36.67 30.71
N GLU A 12 -11.12 -36.23 31.08
CA GLU A 12 -11.93 -35.31 30.27
C GLU A 12 -11.20 -33.96 30.10
N VAL A 13 -10.65 -33.42 31.14
CA VAL A 13 -9.86 -32.16 31.06
C VAL A 13 -8.68 -32.33 30.13
N TYR A 14 -7.94 -33.45 30.21
CA TYR A 14 -6.81 -33.70 29.30
C TYR A 14 -7.24 -33.81 27.84
N CYS A 15 -8.34 -34.53 27.56
CA CYS A 15 -8.86 -34.65 26.20
C CYS A 15 -9.31 -33.27 25.63
N ILE A 16 -9.94 -32.43 26.44
CA ILE A 16 -10.35 -31.06 26.04
C ILE A 16 -9.10 -30.22 25.76
N MET A 17 -8.10 -30.28 26.62
CA MET A 17 -6.85 -29.53 26.43
C MET A 17 -6.13 -29.98 25.15
N ASP A 18 -5.97 -31.27 24.91
CA ASP A 18 -5.35 -31.80 23.69
C ASP A 18 -6.09 -31.37 22.43
N GLY A 19 -7.41 -31.45 22.45
CA GLY A 19 -8.24 -30.93 21.36
C GLY A 19 -8.04 -29.46 21.10
N PHE A 20 -7.93 -28.65 22.15
CA PHE A 20 -7.67 -27.22 22.03
C PHE A 20 -6.30 -26.94 21.37
N PHE A 21 -5.23 -27.64 21.79
CA PHE A 21 -3.90 -27.49 21.21
C PHE A 21 -3.89 -27.78 19.70
N VAL A 22 -4.52 -28.90 19.29
CA VAL A 22 -4.65 -29.28 17.87
C VAL A 22 -5.45 -28.25 17.09
N VAL A 23 -6.56 -27.73 17.63
CA VAL A 23 -7.38 -26.71 16.97
C VAL A 23 -6.58 -25.42 16.74
N VAL A 24 -5.85 -24.95 17.74
CA VAL A 24 -4.99 -23.75 17.60
C VAL A 24 -3.92 -23.98 16.54
N ALA A 25 -3.30 -25.16 16.52
CA ALA A 25 -2.29 -25.50 15.51
C ALA A 25 -2.88 -25.59 14.10
N CYS A 26 -4.07 -26.17 13.93
CA CYS A 26 -4.79 -26.21 12.64
C CYS A 26 -5.13 -24.80 12.14
N ILE A 27 -5.68 -23.94 13.00
CA ILE A 27 -5.98 -22.55 12.65
C ILE A 27 -4.70 -21.81 12.23
N SER A 28 -3.59 -22.00 12.97
CA SER A 28 -2.31 -21.41 12.64
C SER A 28 -1.80 -21.85 11.27
N LEU A 29 -1.93 -23.12 10.94
CA LEU A 29 -1.55 -23.68 9.65
C LEU A 29 -2.42 -23.10 8.52
N LEU A 30 -3.74 -23.06 8.71
CA LEU A 30 -4.66 -22.45 7.75
C LEU A 30 -4.32 -20.98 7.50
N CYS A 31 -4.02 -20.22 8.54
CA CYS A 31 -3.57 -18.83 8.41
C CYS A 31 -2.27 -18.71 7.60
N ALA A 32 -1.27 -19.58 7.84
CA ALA A 32 -0.02 -19.58 7.08
C ALA A 32 -0.22 -19.95 5.60
N ILE A 33 -1.13 -20.90 5.33
CA ILE A 33 -1.52 -21.27 3.97
C ILE A 33 -2.08 -20.04 3.21
N THR A 34 -2.92 -19.21 3.83
CA THR A 34 -3.45 -18.01 3.18
C THR A 34 -2.37 -16.98 2.85
N ALA A 35 -1.29 -16.94 3.63
CA ALA A 35 -0.17 -16.01 3.37
C ALA A 35 0.73 -16.50 2.21
N VAL A 36 0.88 -17.82 2.04
CA VAL A 36 1.85 -18.41 1.10
C VAL A 36 1.23 -18.79 -0.23
N LEU A 37 -0.04 -19.23 -0.24
CA LEU A 37 -0.70 -19.66 -1.45
C LEU A 37 -1.46 -18.50 -2.09
N ARG A 38 -1.26 -18.36 -3.40
CA ARG A 38 -2.06 -17.45 -4.21
C ARG A 38 -3.38 -18.12 -4.58
N VAL A 39 -4.47 -17.62 -4.03
CA VAL A 39 -5.82 -18.10 -4.33
C VAL A 39 -6.68 -16.94 -4.85
N ARG A 40 -7.35 -17.17 -5.97
CA ARG A 40 -8.39 -16.28 -6.49
C ARG A 40 -9.70 -16.61 -5.79
N ALA A 41 -9.86 -16.12 -4.57
CA ALA A 41 -11.07 -16.33 -3.79
C ALA A 41 -12.24 -15.53 -4.38
N ILE A 42 -13.48 -15.95 -4.10
CA ILE A 42 -14.72 -15.40 -4.65
C ILE A 42 -15.60 -14.88 -3.50
N GLY A 43 -16.33 -13.81 -3.76
CA GLY A 43 -17.32 -13.27 -2.84
C GLY A 43 -16.69 -12.85 -1.49
N TRP A 44 -17.32 -13.24 -0.36
CA TRP A 44 -16.82 -12.90 0.98
C TRP A 44 -15.47 -13.55 1.32
N ALA A 45 -15.13 -14.68 0.68
CA ALA A 45 -13.87 -15.37 0.92
C ALA A 45 -12.64 -14.55 0.50
N VAL A 46 -12.79 -13.61 -0.44
CA VAL A 46 -11.73 -12.66 -0.83
C VAL A 46 -11.26 -11.87 0.38
N TRP A 47 -12.19 -11.34 1.19
CA TRP A 47 -11.86 -10.54 2.36
C TRP A 47 -11.18 -11.35 3.45
N LEU A 48 -11.67 -12.58 3.69
CA LEU A 48 -11.03 -13.48 4.65
C LEU A 48 -9.60 -13.81 4.19
N TRP A 49 -9.43 -14.19 2.92
CA TRP A 49 -8.12 -14.50 2.35
C TRP A 49 -7.17 -13.32 2.42
N PHE A 50 -7.67 -12.13 2.07
CA PHE A 50 -6.91 -10.89 2.15
C PHE A 50 -6.45 -10.61 3.59
N PHE A 51 -7.39 -10.44 4.54
CA PHE A 51 -7.04 -10.00 5.90
C PHE A 51 -6.16 -11.01 6.62
N VAL A 52 -6.50 -12.29 6.54
CA VAL A 52 -5.74 -13.34 7.22
C VAL A 52 -4.35 -13.49 6.60
N GLY A 53 -4.25 -13.57 5.27
CA GLY A 53 -2.98 -13.72 4.58
C GLY A 53 -2.06 -12.50 4.75
N TRP A 54 -2.62 -11.29 4.67
CA TRP A 54 -1.90 -10.05 4.88
C TRP A 54 -1.31 -9.92 6.31
N ILE A 55 -2.16 -10.06 7.34
CA ILE A 55 -1.72 -9.93 8.73
C ILE A 55 -0.73 -11.05 9.09
N THR A 56 -1.06 -12.29 8.76
CA THR A 56 -0.20 -13.44 9.09
C THR A 56 1.15 -13.35 8.39
N GLY A 57 1.16 -12.96 7.11
CA GLY A 57 2.40 -12.84 6.35
C GLY A 57 3.27 -11.68 6.81
N GLU A 58 2.74 -10.46 6.82
CA GLU A 58 3.57 -9.30 7.17
C GLU A 58 3.98 -9.27 8.66
N LEU A 59 3.23 -9.94 9.54
CA LEU A 59 3.58 -10.14 10.95
C LEU A 59 4.16 -11.55 11.23
N ALA A 60 4.72 -12.24 10.23
CA ALA A 60 5.21 -13.61 10.36
C ALA A 60 6.19 -13.80 11.54
N ILE A 61 7.07 -12.82 11.80
CA ILE A 61 8.00 -12.85 12.94
C ILE A 61 7.23 -12.92 14.26
N TRP A 62 6.18 -12.13 14.41
CA TRP A 62 5.32 -12.12 15.60
C TRP A 62 4.50 -13.39 15.72
N CYS A 63 3.93 -13.88 14.59
CA CYS A 63 3.18 -15.12 14.57
C CYS A 63 4.04 -16.31 15.02
N ILE A 64 5.26 -16.45 14.49
CA ILE A 64 6.19 -17.50 14.88
C ILE A 64 6.55 -17.36 16.37
N GLY A 65 6.93 -16.15 16.82
CA GLY A 65 7.32 -15.90 18.21
C GLY A 65 6.23 -16.23 19.21
N LEU A 66 4.99 -15.80 18.97
CA LEU A 66 3.83 -16.11 19.82
C LEU A 66 3.52 -17.61 19.85
N GLN A 67 3.61 -18.30 18.71
CA GLN A 67 3.40 -19.74 18.61
C GLN A 67 4.48 -20.51 19.35
N VAL A 68 5.74 -20.10 19.25
CA VAL A 68 6.85 -20.73 20.02
C VAL A 68 6.62 -20.59 21.53
N VAL A 69 6.23 -19.38 21.97
CA VAL A 69 5.89 -19.14 23.39
C VAL A 69 4.71 -20.00 23.83
N PHE A 70 3.65 -20.10 22.98
CA PHE A 70 2.48 -20.93 23.26
C PHE A 70 2.83 -22.42 23.38
N VAL A 71 3.63 -22.97 22.45
CA VAL A 71 4.08 -24.36 22.48
C VAL A 71 4.95 -24.61 23.72
N ALA A 72 5.88 -23.71 24.04
CA ALA A 72 6.74 -23.84 25.24
C ALA A 72 5.91 -23.82 26.53
N ALA A 73 4.94 -22.91 26.65
CA ALA A 73 4.02 -22.86 27.79
C ALA A 73 3.19 -24.16 27.89
N TRP A 74 2.74 -24.67 26.75
CA TRP A 74 2.01 -25.95 26.71
C TRP A 74 2.83 -27.11 27.26
N VAL A 75 4.08 -27.26 26.80
CA VAL A 75 5.00 -28.30 27.29
C VAL A 75 5.20 -28.24 28.80
N LEU A 76 5.30 -27.02 29.35
CA LEU A 76 5.47 -26.81 30.79
C LEU A 76 4.23 -27.15 31.63
N ILE A 77 3.01 -26.95 31.05
CA ILE A 77 1.75 -27.11 31.80
C ILE A 77 1.15 -28.50 31.59
N ALA A 78 1.11 -28.98 30.36
CA ALA A 78 0.41 -30.20 29.97
C ALA A 78 1.32 -31.38 29.62
N GLY A 79 2.63 -31.15 29.44
CA GLY A 79 3.58 -32.17 29.01
C GLY A 79 3.54 -32.47 27.51
N THR A 80 4.19 -33.56 27.10
CA THR A 80 4.40 -33.92 25.70
C THR A 80 3.82 -35.31 25.32
N ASP A 81 3.31 -36.05 26.29
CA ASP A 81 3.04 -37.49 26.16
C ASP A 81 1.67 -37.82 25.56
N THR A 82 1.07 -36.88 24.85
CA THR A 82 -0.24 -37.03 24.23
C THR A 82 -0.16 -37.10 22.70
N ALA A 83 -1.09 -37.85 22.10
CA ALA A 83 -1.22 -37.91 20.64
C ALA A 83 -1.59 -36.55 20.05
N GLY A 84 -2.41 -35.75 20.76
CA GLY A 84 -2.81 -34.43 20.36
C GLY A 84 -1.63 -33.46 20.31
N PHE A 85 -0.68 -33.52 21.28
CA PHE A 85 0.55 -32.74 21.25
C PHE A 85 1.38 -33.05 19.99
N SER A 86 1.58 -34.35 19.66
CA SER A 86 2.38 -34.74 18.50
C SER A 86 1.79 -34.24 17.19
N TRP A 87 0.48 -34.33 17.00
CA TRP A 87 -0.22 -33.80 15.81
C TRP A 87 -0.15 -32.27 15.77
N GLY A 88 -0.49 -31.59 16.87
CA GLY A 88 -0.45 -30.14 16.93
C GLY A 88 0.95 -29.56 16.71
N LEU A 89 1.98 -30.18 17.28
CA LEU A 89 3.38 -29.79 17.04
C LEU A 89 3.75 -29.94 15.56
N SER A 90 3.32 -31.03 14.90
CA SER A 90 3.55 -31.22 13.46
C SER A 90 2.92 -30.10 12.63
N PHE A 91 1.73 -29.65 12.99
CA PHE A 91 1.08 -28.52 12.33
C PHE A 91 1.78 -27.19 12.61
N PHE A 92 2.27 -26.94 13.82
CA PHE A 92 3.09 -25.77 14.11
C PHE A 92 4.41 -25.77 13.33
N LEU A 93 5.08 -26.90 13.23
CA LEU A 93 6.31 -27.03 12.43
C LEU A 93 6.03 -26.73 10.95
N ALA A 94 4.95 -27.27 10.38
CA ALA A 94 4.53 -26.96 9.02
C ALA A 94 4.23 -25.45 8.86
N THR A 95 3.54 -24.85 9.83
CA THR A 95 3.26 -23.40 9.88
C THR A 95 4.56 -22.59 9.86
N TRP A 96 5.53 -22.93 10.69
CA TRP A 96 6.80 -22.20 10.77
C TRP A 96 7.61 -22.32 9.48
N VAL A 97 7.59 -23.49 8.82
CA VAL A 97 8.21 -23.64 7.49
C VAL A 97 7.54 -22.73 6.46
N LEU A 98 6.21 -22.67 6.40
CA LEU A 98 5.50 -21.78 5.48
C LEU A 98 5.79 -20.31 5.77
N LEU A 99 5.74 -19.90 7.03
CA LEU A 99 6.04 -18.53 7.41
C LEU A 99 7.52 -18.16 7.18
N ALA A 100 8.45 -19.11 7.33
CA ALA A 100 9.86 -18.90 6.99
C ALA A 100 10.06 -18.68 5.49
N VAL A 101 9.34 -19.40 4.63
CA VAL A 101 9.34 -19.16 3.17
C VAL A 101 8.80 -17.77 2.84
N PHE A 102 7.71 -17.34 3.49
CA PHE A 102 7.18 -15.98 3.32
C PHE A 102 8.18 -14.91 3.79
N LEU A 103 8.76 -15.13 4.96
CA LEU A 103 9.73 -14.20 5.56
C LEU A 103 10.99 -14.06 4.72
N ARG A 104 11.49 -15.17 4.14
CA ARG A 104 12.60 -15.13 3.19
C ARG A 104 12.31 -14.18 2.03
N ASP A 105 11.15 -14.29 1.39
CA ASP A 105 10.78 -13.41 0.28
C ASP A 105 10.61 -11.95 0.73
N ALA A 106 10.13 -11.73 1.97
CA ALA A 106 10.02 -10.40 2.54
C ALA A 106 11.41 -9.77 2.81
N LEU A 107 12.38 -10.57 3.27
CA LEU A 107 13.77 -10.15 3.48
C LEU A 107 14.52 -9.94 2.15
N ASP A 108 14.21 -10.72 1.11
CA ASP A 108 14.82 -10.61 -0.22
C ASP A 108 14.18 -9.53 -1.09
N ALA A 109 13.11 -8.88 -0.65
CA ALA A 109 12.40 -7.83 -1.39
C ALA A 109 13.32 -6.67 -1.82
N GLY A 110 14.40 -6.40 -1.06
CA GLY A 110 15.39 -5.39 -1.38
C GLY A 110 16.11 -5.64 -2.72
N ALA A 111 16.36 -6.89 -3.06
CA ALA A 111 16.96 -7.26 -4.34
C ALA A 111 16.01 -6.97 -5.52
N THR A 112 14.72 -7.23 -5.35
CA THR A 112 13.68 -6.90 -6.34
C THR A 112 13.62 -5.40 -6.57
N PHE A 113 13.50 -4.60 -5.51
CA PHE A 113 13.48 -3.14 -5.62
C PHE A 113 14.74 -2.58 -6.26
N SER A 114 15.92 -3.03 -5.82
CA SER A 114 17.20 -2.58 -6.38
C SER A 114 17.31 -2.88 -7.88
N ARG A 115 16.86 -4.06 -8.31
CA ARG A 115 16.83 -4.45 -9.72
C ARG A 115 15.89 -3.53 -10.51
N SER A 116 14.65 -3.34 -10.04
CA SER A 116 13.64 -2.51 -10.72
C SER A 116 14.12 -1.05 -10.87
N LEU A 117 14.68 -0.47 -9.82
CA LEU A 117 15.23 0.89 -9.88
C LEU A 117 16.38 1.00 -10.86
N ARG A 118 17.35 0.07 -10.83
CA ARG A 118 18.49 0.10 -11.74
C ARG A 118 18.10 -0.15 -13.20
N MET A 119 17.12 -0.99 -13.44
CA MET A 119 16.64 -1.25 -14.81
C MET A 119 15.96 -0.02 -15.41
N ALA A 120 15.18 0.72 -14.63
CA ALA A 120 14.44 1.87 -15.11
C ALA A 120 15.26 3.19 -15.09
N LEU A 121 16.13 3.38 -14.10
CA LEU A 121 16.85 4.63 -13.87
C LEU A 121 18.33 4.57 -14.24
N GLY A 122 18.86 3.37 -14.54
CA GLY A 122 20.28 3.15 -14.76
C GLY A 122 21.05 2.81 -13.47
N VAL A 123 22.24 2.23 -13.63
CA VAL A 123 23.06 1.73 -12.51
C VAL A 123 23.53 2.88 -11.61
N GLY A 124 23.84 4.03 -12.18
CA GLY A 124 24.38 5.21 -11.50
C GLY A 124 23.34 6.19 -10.96
N PHE A 125 22.03 5.88 -10.99
CA PHE A 125 20.98 6.85 -10.62
C PHE A 125 21.15 7.48 -9.23
N LEU A 126 21.77 6.78 -8.30
CA LEU A 126 22.05 7.33 -6.95
C LEU A 126 23.11 8.46 -6.99
N GLU A 127 23.96 8.51 -8.00
CA GLU A 127 24.97 9.57 -8.16
C GLU A 127 24.33 10.91 -8.56
N GLU A 128 23.14 10.86 -9.12
CA GLU A 128 22.33 12.04 -9.43
C GLU A 128 21.78 12.74 -8.18
N ILE A 129 21.71 12.03 -7.05
CA ILE A 129 21.23 12.55 -5.77
C ILE A 129 22.40 13.23 -5.03
N SER A 130 22.20 14.44 -4.53
CA SER A 130 23.23 15.16 -3.77
C SER A 130 23.71 14.35 -2.56
N LEU A 131 24.99 14.46 -2.20
CA LEU A 131 25.60 13.74 -1.08
C LEU A 131 24.83 13.92 0.23
N LEU A 132 24.37 15.15 0.52
CA LEU A 132 23.60 15.44 1.73
C LEU A 132 22.26 14.71 1.79
N ARG A 133 21.59 14.59 0.65
CA ARG A 133 20.33 13.85 0.55
C ARG A 133 20.55 12.35 0.51
N ARG A 134 21.58 11.89 -0.21
CA ARG A 134 21.96 10.47 -0.25
C ARG A 134 22.27 9.94 1.15
N ALA A 135 22.93 10.73 2.00
CA ALA A 135 23.22 10.34 3.38
C ALA A 135 21.98 10.10 4.26
N LYS A 136 20.80 10.61 3.84
CA LYS A 136 19.53 10.39 4.54
C LYS A 136 18.79 9.14 4.05
N ILE A 137 19.18 8.59 2.90
CA ILE A 137 18.62 7.37 2.35
C ILE A 137 19.38 6.20 2.99
N THR A 138 18.68 5.35 3.69
CA THR A 138 19.27 4.17 4.32
C THR A 138 18.91 2.92 3.54
N ASN A 139 19.89 2.04 3.29
CA ASN A 139 19.70 0.70 2.75
C ASN A 139 19.73 -0.37 3.85
N GLN A 140 19.71 0.03 5.11
CA GLN A 140 19.73 -0.88 6.24
C GLN A 140 18.31 -1.26 6.68
N LEU A 141 18.15 -2.52 7.05
CA LEU A 141 16.93 -2.98 7.68
C LEU A 141 16.89 -2.47 9.13
N HIS A 142 15.85 -1.74 9.46
CA HIS A 142 15.63 -1.25 10.83
C HIS A 142 14.83 -2.28 11.64
N SER A 143 15.49 -3.36 12.08
CA SER A 143 14.85 -4.44 12.83
C SER A 143 14.10 -3.98 14.10
N LYS A 144 14.53 -2.87 14.71
CA LYS A 144 13.81 -2.26 15.84
C LYS A 144 12.38 -1.79 15.48
N GLU A 145 12.13 -1.43 14.23
CA GLU A 145 10.80 -1.03 13.77
C GLU A 145 9.86 -2.23 13.72
N TRP A 146 10.36 -3.44 13.44
CA TRP A 146 9.55 -4.67 13.41
C TRP A 146 9.05 -5.10 14.79
N GLN A 147 9.74 -4.67 15.85
CA GLN A 147 9.32 -4.92 17.24
C GLN A 147 8.07 -4.09 17.59
N TRP A 148 7.82 -2.99 16.87
CA TRP A 148 6.68 -2.11 17.08
C TRP A 148 5.99 -1.78 15.75
N PRO A 149 5.36 -2.77 15.10
CA PRO A 149 4.89 -2.65 13.72
C PRO A 149 3.89 -1.51 13.49
N PHE A 150 3.18 -1.08 14.53
CA PHE A 150 2.19 -0.01 14.46
C PHE A 150 2.67 1.33 15.06
N ARG A 151 3.95 1.45 15.38
CA ARG A 151 4.51 2.69 15.92
C ARG A 151 5.06 3.57 14.80
N PHE A 152 4.24 4.49 14.29
CA PHE A 152 4.61 5.35 13.15
C PHE A 152 5.19 6.70 13.57
N ARG A 153 4.72 7.28 14.70
CA ARG A 153 5.12 8.62 15.13
C ARG A 153 6.60 8.76 15.36
N ARG A 154 7.19 9.83 14.82
CA ARG A 154 8.60 10.20 14.92
C ARG A 154 8.76 11.52 15.65
N PRO A 155 9.74 11.67 16.56
CA PRO A 155 9.98 12.92 17.29
C PRO A 155 10.29 14.12 16.38
N GLY A 156 10.93 13.86 15.22
CA GLY A 156 11.30 14.87 14.23
C GLY A 156 10.14 15.38 13.35
N VAL A 157 8.90 14.99 13.63
CA VAL A 157 7.72 15.33 12.80
C VAL A 157 6.69 16.10 13.62
N ARG A 158 6.38 17.33 13.17
CA ARG A 158 5.28 18.16 13.68
C ARG A 158 4.05 17.97 12.78
N TYR A 159 2.88 17.97 13.37
CA TYR A 159 1.60 17.75 12.68
C TYR A 159 0.74 19.00 12.75
N VAL A 160 0.24 19.45 11.59
CA VAL A 160 -0.85 20.43 11.49
C VAL A 160 -2.07 19.69 10.95
N ARG A 161 -3.12 19.59 11.75
CA ARG A 161 -4.23 18.66 11.46
C ARG A 161 -5.51 19.38 11.10
N ASN A 162 -6.32 18.69 10.28
CA ASN A 162 -7.68 19.08 9.94
C ASN A 162 -7.77 20.44 9.26
N LEU A 163 -6.84 20.73 8.36
CA LEU A 163 -6.90 21.91 7.51
C LEU A 163 -7.96 21.71 6.43
N PRO A 164 -8.92 22.61 6.26
CA PRO A 164 -9.92 22.50 5.22
C PRO A 164 -9.32 22.82 3.85
N TYR A 165 -9.60 22.00 2.85
CA TYR A 165 -9.24 22.25 1.47
C TYR A 165 -10.48 22.21 0.54
N THR A 166 -11.62 21.70 1.04
CA THR A 166 -12.94 21.81 0.41
C THR A 166 -14.03 21.96 1.47
N GLU A 167 -15.24 22.32 1.04
CA GLU A 167 -16.41 22.47 1.91
C GLU A 167 -17.09 21.13 2.27
N SER A 168 -16.45 20.00 1.96
CA SER A 168 -17.01 18.65 2.16
C SER A 168 -16.97 18.17 3.63
N GLY A 169 -16.90 19.08 4.60
CA GLY A 169 -16.85 18.79 6.04
C GLY A 169 -15.63 17.90 6.36
N LYS A 170 -15.83 16.83 7.14
CA LYS A 170 -14.73 15.92 7.52
C LYS A 170 -14.01 15.28 6.31
N ARG A 171 -14.68 15.19 5.15
CA ARG A 171 -14.08 14.64 3.92
C ARG A 171 -13.26 15.65 3.14
N GLY A 172 -13.44 16.93 3.40
CA GLY A 172 -12.65 18.03 2.84
C GLY A 172 -11.48 18.47 3.71
N LEU A 173 -10.96 17.62 4.60
CA LEU A 173 -9.86 17.94 5.51
C LEU A 173 -8.58 17.20 5.11
N LEU A 174 -7.45 17.88 5.28
CA LEU A 174 -6.12 17.31 5.13
C LEU A 174 -5.26 17.53 6.41
N ASP A 175 -4.18 16.78 6.52
CA ASP A 175 -3.14 16.96 7.53
C ASP A 175 -1.81 17.26 6.85
N VAL A 176 -1.04 18.19 7.41
CA VAL A 176 0.33 18.49 6.98
C VAL A 176 1.32 17.99 8.03
N TYR A 177 2.32 17.25 7.56
CA TYR A 177 3.42 16.68 8.33
C TYR A 177 4.68 17.48 8.00
N VAL A 178 5.25 18.17 8.98
CA VAL A 178 6.36 19.11 8.78
C VAL A 178 7.57 18.66 9.59
N PRO A 179 8.79 18.66 9.03
CA PRO A 179 9.99 18.45 9.82
C PRO A 179 10.13 19.50 10.92
N VAL A 180 10.51 19.08 12.12
CA VAL A 180 10.80 20.02 13.22
C VAL A 180 12.01 20.91 12.88
N ALA A 181 12.99 20.38 12.16
CA ALA A 181 14.14 21.16 11.69
C ALA A 181 13.68 22.28 10.74
N ALA A 182 14.25 23.48 10.87
CA ALA A 182 13.98 24.60 9.98
C ALA A 182 14.42 24.29 8.53
N GLY A 183 13.75 24.90 7.55
CA GLY A 183 14.06 24.78 6.12
C GLY A 183 12.89 25.20 5.25
N GLU A 184 13.19 25.65 4.06
CA GLU A 184 12.25 26.11 3.07
C GLU A 184 12.39 25.34 1.76
N ARG A 185 11.38 25.46 0.88
CA ARG A 185 11.37 24.84 -0.45
C ARG A 185 11.68 23.34 -0.43
N ARG A 186 11.01 22.62 0.46
CA ARG A 186 11.15 21.18 0.61
C ARG A 186 10.25 20.46 -0.36
N PRO A 187 10.68 19.30 -0.90
CA PRO A 187 9.80 18.49 -1.74
C PRO A 187 8.55 18.06 -0.96
N VAL A 188 7.43 17.95 -1.67
CA VAL A 188 6.13 17.62 -1.09
C VAL A 188 5.69 16.23 -1.52
N LEU A 189 5.26 15.42 -0.56
CA LEU A 189 4.64 14.11 -0.77
C LEU A 189 3.16 14.19 -0.40
N LEU A 190 2.29 14.11 -1.39
CA LEU A 190 0.83 14.13 -1.23
C LEU A 190 0.29 12.70 -1.20
N GLN A 191 -0.25 12.28 -0.06
CA GLN A 191 -0.80 10.96 0.14
C GLN A 191 -2.32 10.94 -0.02
N VAL A 192 -2.81 10.01 -0.84
CA VAL A 192 -4.21 9.71 -1.09
C VAL A 192 -4.50 8.31 -0.53
N HIS A 193 -5.41 8.19 0.45
CA HIS A 193 -5.69 6.90 1.07
C HIS A 193 -6.46 5.95 0.14
N GLY A 194 -6.29 4.63 0.32
CA GLY A 194 -7.11 3.60 -0.29
C GLY A 194 -8.40 3.34 0.48
N GLY A 195 -9.02 2.19 0.22
CA GLY A 195 -10.26 1.77 0.87
C GLY A 195 -11.43 1.69 -0.11
N ALA A 196 -11.17 1.20 -1.31
CA ALA A 196 -12.18 0.95 -2.35
C ALA A 196 -13.09 2.17 -2.63
N TRP A 197 -12.57 3.38 -2.49
CA TRP A 197 -13.28 4.67 -2.61
C TRP A 197 -14.47 4.83 -1.64
N MET A 198 -14.73 3.87 -0.76
CA MET A 198 -15.89 3.83 0.16
C MET A 198 -15.52 4.04 1.62
N VAL A 199 -14.31 3.66 1.99
CA VAL A 199 -13.81 3.76 3.37
C VAL A 199 -12.41 4.37 3.39
N GLY A 200 -11.87 4.58 4.58
CA GLY A 200 -10.53 5.10 4.76
C GLY A 200 -10.49 6.51 5.33
N HIS A 201 -9.30 6.88 5.77
CA HIS A 201 -9.04 8.14 6.42
C HIS A 201 -7.57 8.54 6.26
N LYS A 202 -7.29 9.84 6.15
CA LYS A 202 -5.95 10.43 6.00
C LYS A 202 -4.89 9.99 7.02
N SER A 203 -5.30 9.42 8.17
CA SER A 203 -4.37 8.95 9.21
C SER A 203 -4.16 7.44 9.23
N GLN A 204 -4.67 6.67 8.26
CA GLN A 204 -4.65 5.20 8.32
C GLN A 204 -3.57 4.54 7.46
N GLN A 205 -3.32 5.07 6.26
CA GLN A 205 -2.40 4.44 5.30
C GLN A 205 -1.15 5.29 5.05
N ALA A 206 -0.12 4.67 4.48
CA ALA A 206 1.18 5.27 4.14
C ALA A 206 1.89 5.97 5.32
N GLN A 207 1.48 5.70 6.57
CA GLN A 207 2.09 6.32 7.74
C GLN A 207 3.60 6.03 7.84
N PRO A 208 4.08 4.79 7.59
CA PRO A 208 5.51 4.52 7.57
C PRO A 208 6.26 5.40 6.55
N LEU A 209 5.73 5.54 5.33
CA LEU A 209 6.35 6.34 4.27
C LEU A 209 6.34 7.83 4.61
N LEU A 210 5.18 8.39 4.97
CA LEU A 210 5.06 9.82 5.31
C LEU A 210 6.03 10.22 6.42
N HIS A 211 6.07 9.44 7.51
CA HIS A 211 6.97 9.75 8.63
C HIS A 211 8.44 9.64 8.24
N ARG A 212 8.81 8.61 7.47
CA ARG A 212 10.18 8.41 6.98
C ARG A 212 10.61 9.59 6.08
N MET A 213 9.78 9.99 5.13
CA MET A 213 10.12 11.06 4.20
C MET A 213 10.17 12.43 4.89
N VAL A 214 9.25 12.70 5.82
CA VAL A 214 9.27 13.95 6.59
C VAL A 214 10.51 14.02 7.48
N GLU A 215 10.92 12.95 8.13
CA GLU A 215 12.17 12.88 8.90
C GLU A 215 13.39 13.10 8.00
N SER A 216 13.32 12.69 6.73
CA SER A 216 14.35 12.94 5.71
C SER A 216 14.32 14.37 5.14
N GLY A 217 13.36 15.20 5.55
CA GLY A 217 13.28 16.61 5.19
C GLY A 217 12.26 16.92 4.08
N TRP A 218 11.30 16.08 3.83
CA TRP A 218 10.12 16.36 2.99
C TRP A 218 9.01 17.01 3.80
N VAL A 219 8.04 17.61 3.11
CA VAL A 219 6.74 17.96 3.69
C VAL A 219 5.75 16.90 3.23
N GLY A 220 5.04 16.30 4.17
CA GLY A 220 3.99 15.32 3.88
C GLY A 220 2.61 15.98 3.95
N VAL A 221 1.73 15.63 3.03
CA VAL A 221 0.32 16.03 3.06
C VAL A 221 -0.52 14.78 2.93
N SER A 222 -1.50 14.59 3.80
CA SER A 222 -2.42 13.45 3.70
C SER A 222 -3.86 13.92 3.69
N ILE A 223 -4.63 13.51 2.70
CA ILE A 223 -5.98 14.01 2.46
C ILE A 223 -7.06 12.99 2.79
N ASN A 224 -8.20 13.46 3.26
CA ASN A 224 -9.48 12.78 3.07
C ASN A 224 -10.03 13.21 1.70
N TYR A 225 -11.00 12.46 1.18
CA TYR A 225 -11.78 12.82 0.01
C TYR A 225 -13.20 12.26 0.15
N ARG A 226 -14.15 12.76 -0.63
CA ARG A 226 -15.55 12.26 -0.62
C ARG A 226 -15.57 10.78 -0.99
N LEU A 227 -16.43 10.04 -0.33
CA LEU A 227 -16.53 8.59 -0.46
C LEU A 227 -17.84 8.16 -1.11
N ALA A 228 -17.78 7.14 -1.94
CA ALA A 228 -18.92 6.39 -2.42
C ALA A 228 -19.57 5.58 -1.26
N PRO A 229 -20.84 5.20 -1.33
CA PRO A 229 -21.78 5.54 -2.39
C PRO A 229 -22.41 6.93 -2.23
N ARG A 230 -22.09 7.67 -1.17
CA ARG A 230 -22.66 9.02 -0.92
C ARG A 230 -22.26 10.00 -2.03
N SER A 231 -21.07 9.85 -2.57
CA SER A 231 -20.56 10.64 -3.68
C SER A 231 -19.97 9.68 -4.72
N ALA A 232 -20.63 9.58 -5.87
CA ALA A 232 -20.18 8.75 -6.98
C ALA A 232 -18.87 9.28 -7.59
N PHE A 233 -18.10 8.42 -8.25
CA PHE A 233 -17.00 8.84 -9.10
C PHE A 233 -17.57 9.72 -10.24
N PRO A 234 -16.91 10.86 -10.58
CA PRO A 234 -15.51 11.23 -10.28
C PRO A 234 -15.30 12.16 -9.07
N ALA A 235 -16.25 12.28 -8.13
CA ALA A 235 -16.12 13.19 -6.99
C ALA A 235 -14.78 13.03 -6.21
N GLN A 236 -14.26 11.81 -6.10
CA GLN A 236 -12.99 11.50 -5.47
C GLN A 236 -11.81 12.14 -6.21
N MET A 237 -11.85 12.08 -7.55
CA MET A 237 -10.78 12.65 -8.39
C MET A 237 -10.80 14.19 -8.35
N VAL A 238 -11.99 14.79 -8.37
CA VAL A 238 -12.16 16.25 -8.20
C VAL A 238 -11.56 16.69 -6.87
N ASP A 239 -11.77 15.94 -5.79
CA ASP A 239 -11.19 16.27 -4.48
C ASP A 239 -9.66 16.15 -4.48
N VAL A 240 -9.08 15.14 -5.13
CA VAL A 240 -7.63 15.02 -5.30
C VAL A 240 -7.07 16.23 -6.07
N LYS A 241 -7.72 16.66 -7.15
CA LYS A 241 -7.34 17.87 -7.91
C LYS A 241 -7.38 19.13 -7.03
N LYS A 242 -8.44 19.32 -6.26
CA LYS A 242 -8.55 20.41 -5.28
C LYS A 242 -7.44 20.37 -4.22
N ALA A 243 -7.06 19.17 -3.77
CA ALA A 243 -5.97 19.02 -2.82
C ALA A 243 -4.61 19.41 -3.43
N ILE A 244 -4.36 19.06 -4.70
CA ILE A 244 -3.16 19.50 -5.42
C ILE A 244 -3.13 21.04 -5.53
N THR A 245 -4.26 21.64 -5.90
CA THR A 245 -4.38 23.13 -5.93
C THR A 245 -4.10 23.73 -4.56
N TRP A 246 -4.73 23.20 -3.51
CA TRP A 246 -4.49 23.68 -2.15
C TRP A 246 -3.01 23.59 -1.75
N VAL A 247 -2.33 22.49 -2.11
CA VAL A 247 -0.89 22.33 -1.84
C VAL A 247 -0.10 23.42 -2.58
N LYS A 248 -0.38 23.66 -3.86
CA LYS A 248 0.30 24.71 -4.63
C LYS A 248 0.11 26.12 -4.04
N ASP A 249 -1.07 26.39 -3.53
CA ASP A 249 -1.41 27.71 -2.99
C ASP A 249 -0.88 27.95 -1.57
N ASN A 250 -0.78 26.88 -0.74
CA ASN A 250 -0.59 27.05 0.71
C ASN A 250 0.67 26.41 1.28
N ILE A 251 1.29 25.42 0.59
CA ILE A 251 2.32 24.57 1.21
C ILE A 251 3.61 25.33 1.55
N ALA A 252 3.85 26.47 0.94
CA ALA A 252 4.99 27.35 1.22
C ALA A 252 4.99 27.82 2.69
N GLU A 253 3.81 28.04 3.29
CA GLU A 253 3.66 28.41 4.71
C GLU A 253 4.16 27.32 5.67
N TYR A 254 4.20 26.07 5.16
CA TYR A 254 4.69 24.89 5.89
C TYR A 254 6.12 24.50 5.47
N GLY A 255 6.80 25.34 4.69
CA GLY A 255 8.16 25.13 4.20
C GLY A 255 8.27 24.16 3.02
N GLY A 256 7.15 23.81 2.36
CA GLY A 256 7.12 23.00 1.15
C GLY A 256 7.36 23.83 -0.12
N ASP A 257 7.81 23.17 -1.18
CA ASP A 257 7.92 23.76 -2.51
C ASP A 257 6.62 23.51 -3.30
N PRO A 258 5.85 24.59 -3.62
CA PRO A 258 4.59 24.44 -4.36
C PRO A 258 4.79 23.94 -5.79
N ASN A 259 6.01 24.01 -6.33
CA ASN A 259 6.32 23.57 -7.68
C ASN A 259 6.76 22.11 -7.76
N PHE A 260 6.86 21.43 -6.61
CA PHE A 260 7.27 20.03 -6.58
C PHE A 260 6.37 19.17 -5.69
N ILE A 261 5.52 18.40 -6.32
CA ILE A 261 4.57 17.50 -5.66
C ILE A 261 4.72 16.11 -6.25
N VAL A 262 4.98 15.11 -5.41
CA VAL A 262 4.81 13.70 -5.77
C VAL A 262 3.53 13.19 -5.11
N VAL A 263 2.64 12.58 -5.89
CA VAL A 263 1.41 11.98 -5.38
C VAL A 263 1.62 10.50 -5.12
N THR A 264 1.16 10.01 -3.98
CA THR A 264 1.24 8.59 -3.61
C THR A 264 -0.06 8.06 -3.03
N GLY A 265 -0.30 6.78 -3.22
CA GLY A 265 -1.44 6.09 -2.61
C GLY A 265 -1.44 4.61 -2.91
N GLY A 266 -2.19 3.85 -2.12
CA GLY A 266 -2.40 2.42 -2.32
C GLY A 266 -3.83 2.11 -2.76
N SER A 267 -4.05 1.04 -3.56
CA SER A 267 -5.38 0.60 -3.96
C SER A 267 -6.17 1.70 -4.69
N ALA A 268 -7.36 2.05 -4.23
CA ALA A 268 -8.13 3.19 -4.71
C ALA A 268 -7.34 4.50 -4.66
N GLY A 269 -6.45 4.69 -3.66
CA GLY A 269 -5.54 5.85 -3.61
C GLY A 269 -4.46 5.78 -4.69
N GLY A 270 -3.96 4.59 -5.00
CA GLY A 270 -3.03 4.36 -6.12
C GLY A 270 -3.67 4.64 -7.48
N HIS A 271 -4.92 4.23 -7.65
CA HIS A 271 -5.76 4.58 -8.81
C HIS A 271 -5.87 6.10 -8.98
N LEU A 272 -6.30 6.81 -7.93
CA LEU A 272 -6.45 8.27 -7.97
C LEU A 272 -5.10 8.99 -8.19
N SER A 273 -4.01 8.43 -7.66
CA SER A 273 -2.65 8.96 -7.89
C SER A 273 -2.20 8.81 -9.34
N LEU A 274 -2.46 7.65 -9.96
CA LEU A 274 -2.19 7.45 -11.40
C LEU A 274 -3.01 8.41 -12.25
N LEU A 275 -4.31 8.53 -12.00
CA LEU A 275 -5.16 9.49 -12.71
C LEU A 275 -4.65 10.93 -12.53
N ALA A 276 -4.23 11.32 -11.33
CA ALA A 276 -3.68 12.68 -11.11
C ALA A 276 -2.45 12.95 -11.99
N GLY A 277 -1.55 11.97 -12.14
CA GLY A 277 -0.38 12.10 -13.00
C GLY A 277 -0.68 12.06 -14.50
N LEU A 278 -1.69 11.29 -14.91
CA LEU A 278 -2.06 11.11 -16.33
C LEU A 278 -3.02 12.19 -16.85
N THR A 279 -3.61 12.98 -15.96
CA THR A 279 -4.65 13.96 -16.33
C THR A 279 -4.36 15.36 -15.77
N PRO A 280 -3.14 15.91 -15.96
CA PRO A 280 -2.89 17.27 -15.52
C PRO A 280 -3.88 18.23 -16.19
N ASN A 281 -4.46 19.14 -15.41
CA ASN A 281 -5.33 20.23 -15.90
C ASN A 281 -6.57 19.75 -16.70
N HIS A 282 -7.11 18.56 -16.36
CA HIS A 282 -8.30 18.04 -17.02
C HIS A 282 -9.55 18.80 -16.57
N ALA A 283 -10.13 19.59 -17.49
CA ALA A 283 -11.19 20.55 -17.22
C ALA A 283 -12.43 19.93 -16.55
N ASP A 284 -12.90 18.76 -17.01
CA ASP A 284 -14.10 18.10 -16.47
C ASP A 284 -13.97 17.73 -14.98
N TRP A 285 -12.74 17.58 -14.49
CA TRP A 285 -12.46 17.30 -13.07
C TRP A 285 -12.00 18.53 -12.29
N GLN A 286 -12.02 19.70 -12.93
CA GLN A 286 -11.63 20.98 -12.34
C GLN A 286 -12.75 22.04 -12.43
N THR A 287 -14.01 21.63 -12.51
CA THR A 287 -15.15 22.54 -12.60
C THR A 287 -15.14 23.56 -11.46
N GLY A 288 -15.07 24.84 -11.84
CA GLY A 288 -14.98 25.99 -10.92
C GLY A 288 -13.57 26.35 -10.46
N PHE A 289 -12.53 25.61 -10.91
CA PHE A 289 -11.11 25.91 -10.70
C PHE A 289 -10.25 25.47 -11.90
N GLU A 290 -10.76 25.60 -13.11
CA GLU A 290 -10.15 25.17 -14.38
C GLU A 290 -8.80 25.87 -14.65
N HIS A 291 -8.62 27.06 -14.12
CA HIS A 291 -7.38 27.86 -14.24
C HIS A 291 -6.24 27.36 -13.34
N SER A 292 -6.55 26.47 -12.38
CA SER A 292 -5.55 25.97 -11.43
C SER A 292 -4.69 24.90 -12.07
N ASP A 293 -3.37 24.99 -11.94
CA ASP A 293 -2.46 23.95 -12.35
C ASP A 293 -2.52 22.76 -11.38
N THR A 294 -2.89 21.58 -11.88
CA THR A 294 -2.94 20.32 -11.12
C THR A 294 -1.88 19.32 -11.57
N GLY A 295 -0.88 19.75 -12.32
CA GLY A 295 0.28 18.92 -12.69
C GLY A 295 1.12 18.53 -11.47
N VAL A 296 1.68 17.31 -11.51
CA VAL A 296 2.54 16.75 -10.46
C VAL A 296 3.85 16.23 -11.06
N GLN A 297 4.92 16.17 -10.24
CA GLN A 297 6.27 15.85 -10.71
C GLN A 297 6.62 14.37 -10.55
N GLY A 298 5.74 13.57 -9.97
CA GLY A 298 5.92 12.12 -9.87
C GLY A 298 4.70 11.42 -9.29
N VAL A 299 4.58 10.12 -9.56
CA VAL A 299 3.53 9.25 -9.03
C VAL A 299 4.15 8.00 -8.43
N LEU A 300 3.89 7.74 -7.15
CA LEU A 300 4.25 6.50 -6.46
C LEU A 300 2.96 5.73 -6.15
N ALA A 301 2.60 4.76 -6.99
CA ALA A 301 1.35 4.02 -6.88
C ALA A 301 1.59 2.59 -6.39
N LEU A 302 0.84 2.20 -5.34
CA LEU A 302 0.94 0.89 -4.73
C LEU A 302 -0.31 0.08 -5.06
N TYR A 303 -0.11 -1.11 -5.62
CA TYR A 303 -1.21 -2.02 -5.99
C TYR A 303 -2.45 -1.29 -6.54
N PRO A 304 -2.26 -0.41 -7.55
CA PRO A 304 -3.31 0.48 -8.02
C PRO A 304 -4.35 -0.27 -8.83
N VAL A 305 -5.63 0.12 -8.73
CA VAL A 305 -6.62 -0.25 -9.73
C VAL A 305 -6.32 0.55 -11.01
N VAL A 306 -6.20 -0.13 -12.14
CA VAL A 306 -5.76 0.48 -13.41
C VAL A 306 -6.82 0.45 -14.50
N ASP A 307 -7.86 -0.38 -14.35
CA ASP A 307 -8.91 -0.58 -15.34
C ASP A 307 -10.26 -0.80 -14.66
N LEU A 308 -11.19 0.14 -14.83
CA LEU A 308 -12.57 0.00 -14.37
C LEU A 308 -13.44 -0.72 -15.42
N THR A 309 -12.94 -0.84 -16.65
CA THR A 309 -13.70 -1.40 -17.78
C THR A 309 -13.54 -2.91 -17.94
N ASN A 310 -12.50 -3.51 -17.28
CA ASN A 310 -12.10 -4.91 -17.50
C ASN A 310 -11.91 -5.21 -19.00
N ARG A 311 -11.29 -4.27 -19.75
CA ARG A 311 -11.18 -4.34 -21.23
C ARG A 311 -10.47 -5.59 -21.75
N HIS A 312 -9.58 -6.18 -20.93
CA HIS A 312 -8.84 -7.38 -21.29
C HIS A 312 -9.45 -8.67 -20.75
N GLY A 313 -10.61 -8.59 -20.07
CA GLY A 313 -11.29 -9.76 -19.49
C GLY A 313 -10.44 -10.48 -18.44
N ILE A 314 -9.53 -9.76 -17.77
CA ILE A 314 -8.64 -10.37 -16.74
C ILE A 314 -9.47 -10.80 -15.55
N ARG A 315 -10.42 -9.98 -15.13
CA ARG A 315 -11.39 -10.33 -14.08
C ARG A 315 -12.47 -11.22 -14.68
N GLN A 316 -12.39 -12.51 -14.39
CA GLN A 316 -13.34 -13.51 -14.90
C GLN A 316 -14.65 -13.56 -14.09
N GLN A 317 -14.77 -12.73 -13.05
CA GLN A 317 -15.91 -12.76 -12.13
C GLN A 317 -16.50 -11.37 -12.02
N ASP A 318 -17.82 -11.29 -12.10
CA ASP A 318 -18.59 -10.05 -12.09
C ASP A 318 -18.58 -9.26 -10.76
N SER A 319 -17.96 -9.80 -9.72
CA SER A 319 -18.04 -9.20 -8.37
C SER A 319 -17.42 -7.80 -8.28
N MET A 320 -16.25 -7.59 -8.90
CA MET A 320 -15.62 -6.27 -8.92
C MET A 320 -16.33 -5.33 -9.87
N ASP A 321 -16.74 -5.80 -11.04
CA ASP A 321 -17.44 -4.99 -12.04
C ASP A 321 -18.83 -4.58 -11.52
N SER A 322 -19.57 -5.51 -10.88
CA SER A 322 -20.81 -5.20 -10.15
C SER A 322 -20.60 -4.22 -9.01
N PHE A 323 -19.51 -4.36 -8.24
CA PHE A 323 -19.17 -3.44 -7.16
C PHE A 323 -18.91 -2.02 -7.69
N ILE A 324 -18.14 -1.88 -8.78
CA ILE A 324 -17.85 -0.60 -9.42
C ILE A 324 -19.16 0.04 -9.90
N ALA A 325 -20.01 -0.72 -10.61
CA ALA A 325 -21.27 -0.24 -11.15
C ALA A 325 -22.26 0.19 -10.05
N GLN A 326 -22.43 -0.62 -9.00
CA GLN A 326 -23.47 -0.38 -8.00
C GLN A 326 -23.05 0.61 -6.91
N ARG A 327 -21.76 0.68 -6.59
CA ARG A 327 -21.28 1.42 -5.42
C ARG A 327 -20.44 2.64 -5.76
N ILE A 328 -19.60 2.55 -6.79
CA ILE A 328 -18.58 3.57 -7.08
C ILE A 328 -19.10 4.56 -8.13
N ILE A 329 -19.51 4.08 -9.30
CA ILE A 329 -20.00 4.92 -10.41
C ILE A 329 -21.51 5.13 -10.28
N GLN A 330 -22.24 4.14 -9.76
CA GLN A 330 -23.71 4.11 -9.58
C GLN A 330 -24.48 4.15 -10.90
N GLN A 331 -23.85 3.74 -11.95
CA GLN A 331 -24.39 3.53 -13.29
C GLN A 331 -23.70 2.31 -13.89
N SER A 332 -24.38 1.59 -14.77
CA SER A 332 -23.75 0.49 -15.48
C SER A 332 -22.76 1.02 -16.53
N ARG A 333 -21.91 0.13 -17.03
CA ARG A 333 -20.97 0.49 -18.09
C ARG A 333 -21.67 0.86 -19.41
N GLU A 334 -22.81 0.23 -19.67
CA GLU A 334 -23.65 0.51 -20.82
C GLU A 334 -24.31 1.89 -20.74
N GLU A 335 -24.72 2.31 -19.52
CA GLU A 335 -25.36 3.61 -19.29
C GLU A 335 -24.34 4.76 -19.29
N ALA A 336 -23.12 4.54 -18.80
CA ALA A 336 -22.12 5.59 -18.63
C ALA A 336 -20.71 5.18 -19.09
N PRO A 337 -20.51 4.71 -20.33
CA PRO A 337 -19.23 4.18 -20.80
C PRO A 337 -18.08 5.18 -20.66
N ALA A 338 -18.34 6.47 -20.88
CA ALA A 338 -17.33 7.52 -20.75
C ALA A 338 -16.75 7.62 -19.33
N ILE A 339 -17.58 7.47 -18.28
CA ILE A 339 -17.12 7.54 -16.89
C ILE A 339 -16.17 6.38 -16.57
N TYR A 340 -16.44 5.19 -17.11
CA TYR A 340 -15.56 4.03 -16.95
C TYR A 340 -14.24 4.21 -17.68
N GLU A 341 -14.27 4.74 -18.91
CA GLU A 341 -13.08 5.02 -19.70
C GLU A 341 -12.23 6.13 -19.05
N ASP A 342 -12.85 7.23 -18.64
CA ASP A 342 -12.16 8.33 -17.96
C ASP A 342 -11.65 7.91 -16.57
N GLY A 343 -12.39 7.04 -15.89
CA GLY A 343 -11.97 6.47 -14.61
C GLY A 343 -10.87 5.41 -14.71
N SER A 344 -10.45 5.00 -15.91
CA SER A 344 -9.45 3.94 -16.10
C SER A 344 -8.08 4.50 -16.47
N PRO A 345 -7.05 4.44 -15.62
CA PRO A 345 -5.68 4.85 -15.97
C PRO A 345 -5.20 4.26 -17.30
N ILE A 346 -5.52 3.00 -17.60
CA ILE A 346 -5.15 2.33 -18.84
C ILE A 346 -5.77 2.97 -20.09
N SER A 347 -6.92 3.63 -19.97
CA SER A 347 -7.52 4.37 -21.08
C SER A 347 -6.75 5.64 -21.42
N TRP A 348 -6.18 6.28 -20.40
CA TRP A 348 -5.47 7.54 -20.58
C TRP A 348 -4.14 7.37 -21.28
N ILE A 349 -3.38 6.30 -20.99
CA ILE A 349 -2.07 6.10 -21.63
C ILE A 349 -2.15 5.91 -23.14
N HIS A 350 -3.30 5.56 -23.68
CA HIS A 350 -3.53 5.42 -25.12
C HIS A 350 -4.06 6.71 -25.78
N ARG A 351 -4.30 7.77 -25.00
CA ARG A 351 -4.72 9.07 -25.55
C ARG A 351 -3.51 9.84 -26.07
N PRO A 352 -3.63 10.51 -27.22
CA PRO A 352 -2.51 11.27 -27.79
C PRO A 352 -1.92 12.27 -26.79
N GLY A 353 -0.61 12.32 -26.68
CA GLY A 353 0.12 13.26 -25.86
C GLY A 353 0.20 12.92 -24.36
N VAL A 354 -0.59 11.96 -23.84
CA VAL A 354 -0.64 11.69 -22.40
C VAL A 354 0.63 10.98 -21.92
N ALA A 355 1.08 9.94 -22.62
CA ALA A 355 2.28 9.20 -22.23
C ALA A 355 3.56 10.05 -22.35
N GLU A 356 3.58 11.03 -23.27
CA GLU A 356 4.69 11.93 -23.50
C GLU A 356 4.87 12.99 -22.39
N VAL A 357 3.77 13.35 -21.71
CA VAL A 357 3.77 14.37 -20.63
C VAL A 357 3.59 13.77 -19.24
N ALA A 358 3.33 12.47 -19.14
CA ALA A 358 3.19 11.78 -17.88
C ALA A 358 4.50 11.90 -17.05
N PRO A 359 4.40 12.19 -15.74
CA PRO A 359 5.59 12.30 -14.90
C PRO A 359 6.24 10.93 -14.64
N PRO A 360 7.48 10.89 -14.12
CA PRO A 360 8.07 9.65 -13.66
C PRO A 360 7.14 8.89 -12.72
N MET A 361 7.03 7.57 -12.90
CA MET A 361 6.15 6.73 -12.11
C MET A 361 6.91 5.59 -11.44
N PHE A 362 6.54 5.29 -10.19
CA PHE A 362 6.96 4.09 -9.51
C PHE A 362 5.73 3.29 -9.09
N ILE A 363 5.56 2.12 -9.69
CA ILE A 363 4.44 1.21 -9.43
C ILE A 363 4.96 0.00 -8.67
N VAL A 364 4.32 -0.33 -7.54
CA VAL A 364 4.66 -1.50 -6.74
C VAL A 364 3.44 -2.41 -6.63
N GLN A 365 3.60 -3.70 -6.94
CA GLN A 365 2.52 -4.68 -6.94
C GLN A 365 2.94 -5.97 -6.23
N GLY A 366 2.03 -6.55 -5.46
CA GLY A 366 2.21 -7.85 -4.86
C GLY A 366 1.74 -8.99 -5.77
N THR A 367 2.51 -10.10 -5.85
CA THR A 367 2.11 -11.26 -6.68
C THR A 367 0.92 -12.03 -6.11
N HIS A 368 0.67 -11.89 -4.80
CA HIS A 368 -0.42 -12.57 -4.09
C HIS A 368 -1.58 -11.63 -3.73
N ASP A 369 -1.58 -10.42 -4.32
CA ASP A 369 -2.68 -9.49 -4.15
C ASP A 369 -4.00 -10.13 -4.58
N SER A 370 -4.91 -10.31 -3.62
CA SER A 370 -6.21 -10.93 -3.83
C SER A 370 -7.32 -9.93 -4.18
N LEU A 371 -7.05 -8.62 -4.02
CA LEU A 371 -8.02 -7.55 -4.30
C LEU A 371 -7.79 -6.88 -5.65
N VAL A 372 -6.53 -6.57 -5.98
CA VAL A 372 -6.14 -6.05 -7.29
C VAL A 372 -5.14 -7.01 -7.92
N TRP A 373 -5.57 -7.70 -8.94
CA TRP A 373 -4.78 -8.78 -9.51
C TRP A 373 -3.53 -8.24 -10.23
N VAL A 374 -2.42 -8.89 -9.96
CA VAL A 374 -1.12 -8.50 -10.54
C VAL A 374 -1.14 -8.48 -12.08
N GLU A 375 -1.97 -9.31 -12.72
CA GLU A 375 -2.12 -9.37 -14.17
C GLU A 375 -2.66 -8.07 -14.76
N GLU A 376 -3.56 -7.36 -14.05
CA GLU A 376 -4.07 -6.06 -14.49
C GLU A 376 -2.95 -5.02 -14.49
N VAL A 377 -2.17 -4.97 -13.41
CA VAL A 377 -1.05 -4.03 -13.29
C VAL A 377 0.08 -4.37 -14.27
N ARG A 378 0.39 -5.66 -14.47
CA ARG A 378 1.34 -6.10 -15.49
C ARG A 378 0.94 -5.63 -16.89
N ARG A 379 -0.36 -5.73 -17.20
CA ARG A 379 -0.87 -5.27 -18.50
C ARG A 379 -0.71 -3.77 -18.64
N PHE A 380 -1.11 -2.99 -17.65
CA PHE A 380 -0.92 -1.54 -17.64
C PHE A 380 0.55 -1.13 -17.83
N VAL A 381 1.46 -1.78 -17.11
CA VAL A 381 2.90 -1.52 -17.22
C VAL A 381 3.44 -1.91 -18.60
N ALA A 382 2.99 -3.04 -19.15
CA ALA A 382 3.40 -3.51 -20.48
C ALA A 382 2.94 -2.55 -21.58
N ASP A 383 1.75 -1.97 -21.45
CA ASP A 383 1.23 -1.01 -22.42
C ASP A 383 1.88 0.37 -22.28
N LEU A 384 2.17 0.83 -21.05
CA LEU A 384 2.78 2.13 -20.80
C LEU A 384 4.29 2.15 -21.11
N SER A 385 5.01 1.10 -20.73
CA SER A 385 6.49 1.08 -20.77
C SER A 385 7.11 1.45 -22.13
N PRO A 386 6.58 0.99 -23.29
CA PRO A 386 7.16 1.33 -24.60
C PRO A 386 6.88 2.76 -25.07
N ILE A 387 5.93 3.47 -24.47
CA ILE A 387 5.46 4.79 -24.90
C ILE A 387 5.72 5.91 -23.90
N ALA A 388 6.08 5.56 -22.66
CA ALA A 388 6.38 6.54 -21.62
C ALA A 388 7.66 7.31 -21.95
N ALA A 389 7.57 8.64 -21.99
CA ALA A 389 8.75 9.50 -22.16
C ALA A 389 9.55 9.62 -20.84
N ALA A 390 8.89 9.60 -19.71
CA ALA A 390 9.52 9.61 -18.40
C ALA A 390 9.75 8.18 -17.86
N PRO A 391 10.75 7.96 -16.99
CA PRO A 391 11.04 6.65 -16.43
C PRO A 391 9.88 6.04 -15.65
N LEU A 392 9.57 4.79 -15.98
CA LEU A 392 8.59 3.94 -15.29
C LEU A 392 9.33 2.85 -14.52
N VAL A 393 9.30 2.92 -13.19
CA VAL A 393 9.81 1.85 -12.32
C VAL A 393 8.65 0.92 -11.98
N TYR A 394 8.82 -0.37 -12.19
CA TYR A 394 7.87 -1.39 -11.76
C TYR A 394 8.56 -2.41 -10.87
N ALA A 395 8.06 -2.58 -9.64
CA ALA A 395 8.53 -3.60 -8.72
C ALA A 395 7.40 -4.56 -8.38
N GLU A 396 7.61 -5.84 -8.70
CA GLU A 396 6.67 -6.92 -8.42
C GLU A 396 7.20 -7.78 -7.28
N LEU A 397 6.51 -7.76 -6.15
CA LEU A 397 6.97 -8.35 -4.89
C LEU A 397 6.45 -9.78 -4.73
N PRO A 398 7.34 -10.78 -4.64
CA PRO A 398 6.93 -12.16 -4.39
C PRO A 398 6.12 -12.30 -3.09
N ARG A 399 5.01 -13.02 -3.16
CA ARG A 399 4.10 -13.30 -2.03
C ARG A 399 3.59 -12.08 -1.25
N ALA A 400 3.80 -10.84 -1.74
CA ALA A 400 3.16 -9.69 -1.13
C ALA A 400 1.67 -9.71 -1.39
N GLN A 401 0.90 -9.46 -0.33
CA GLN A 401 -0.54 -9.28 -0.38
C GLN A 401 -0.85 -7.77 -0.57
N HIS A 402 -2.10 -7.45 -0.87
CA HIS A 402 -2.60 -6.07 -0.86
C HIS A 402 -2.28 -5.36 0.46
N ALA A 403 -2.01 -4.07 0.45
CA ALA A 403 -1.72 -3.23 1.64
C ALA A 403 -0.48 -3.66 2.46
N PHE A 404 0.49 -4.34 1.86
CA PHE A 404 1.68 -4.88 2.53
C PHE A 404 2.49 -3.85 3.33
N GLU A 405 2.42 -2.56 2.97
CA GLU A 405 3.20 -1.47 3.56
C GLU A 405 2.49 -0.75 4.72
N SER A 406 1.30 -1.18 5.12
CA SER A 406 0.47 -0.44 6.10
C SER A 406 1.07 -0.39 7.50
N PHE A 407 1.99 -1.29 7.82
CA PHE A 407 2.75 -1.31 9.07
C PHE A 407 4.18 -1.79 8.85
N HIS A 408 5.03 -1.62 9.87
CA HIS A 408 6.43 -1.99 9.76
C HIS A 408 6.62 -3.51 9.70
N SER A 409 7.22 -3.98 8.61
CA SER A 409 7.65 -5.34 8.35
C SER A 409 9.00 -5.32 7.62
N PRO A 410 9.69 -6.45 7.45
CA PRO A 410 10.90 -6.51 6.61
C PRO A 410 10.65 -6.00 5.19
N ARG A 411 9.52 -6.39 4.57
CA ARG A 411 9.15 -5.96 3.22
C ARG A 411 8.85 -4.47 3.16
N THR A 412 8.09 -3.94 4.13
CA THR A 412 7.81 -2.50 4.25
C THR A 412 9.12 -1.71 4.37
N ASN A 413 10.09 -2.19 5.13
CA ASN A 413 11.37 -1.52 5.29
C ASN A 413 12.14 -1.41 3.97
N HIS A 414 12.17 -2.48 3.15
CA HIS A 414 12.74 -2.45 1.81
C HIS A 414 11.99 -1.51 0.88
N TYR A 415 10.66 -1.50 0.96
CA TYR A 415 9.82 -0.56 0.23
C TYR A 415 10.17 0.89 0.58
N LEU A 416 10.26 1.22 1.87
CA LEU A 416 10.58 2.59 2.32
C LEU A 416 11.95 3.06 1.83
N ASN A 417 12.95 2.17 1.80
CA ASN A 417 14.26 2.47 1.25
C ASN A 417 14.20 2.72 -0.26
N ALA A 418 13.50 1.88 -1.01
CA ALA A 418 13.36 2.02 -2.45
C ALA A 418 12.55 3.27 -2.83
N ALA A 419 11.43 3.50 -2.15
CA ALA A 419 10.60 4.70 -2.32
C ALA A 419 11.41 5.96 -2.01
N GLY A 420 12.18 5.97 -0.92
CA GLY A 420 13.06 7.08 -0.56
C GLY A 420 14.11 7.36 -1.64
N CYS A 421 14.77 6.33 -2.16
CA CYS A 421 15.74 6.49 -3.27
C CYS A 421 15.08 7.09 -4.51
N TRP A 422 13.93 6.58 -4.91
CA TRP A 422 13.21 7.08 -6.08
C TRP A 422 12.71 8.52 -5.88
N LEU A 423 12.11 8.84 -4.73
CA LEU A 423 11.62 10.17 -4.40
C LEU A 423 12.74 11.20 -4.40
N GLU A 424 13.91 10.89 -3.81
CA GLU A 424 15.07 11.77 -3.82
C GLU A 424 15.67 11.93 -5.23
N TRP A 425 15.60 10.90 -6.07
CA TRP A 425 16.03 10.97 -7.46
C TRP A 425 15.11 11.89 -8.28
N VAL A 426 13.77 11.78 -8.15
CA VAL A 426 12.82 12.68 -8.83
C VAL A 426 13.05 14.12 -8.39
N TRP A 427 13.27 14.35 -7.09
CA TRP A 427 13.60 15.68 -6.57
C TRP A 427 14.91 16.24 -7.13
N ALA A 428 15.95 15.42 -7.21
CA ALA A 428 17.24 15.83 -7.75
C ALA A 428 17.14 16.27 -9.23
N ARG A 429 16.35 15.55 -10.03
CA ARG A 429 16.09 15.91 -11.43
C ARG A 429 15.33 17.23 -11.56
N HIS A 430 14.30 17.41 -10.74
CA HIS A 430 13.56 18.68 -10.70
C HIS A 430 14.47 19.87 -10.37
N GLN A 431 15.37 19.71 -9.41
CA GLN A 431 16.34 20.77 -9.03
C GLN A 431 17.32 21.14 -10.17
N ARG A 432 17.59 20.22 -11.11
CA ARG A 432 18.42 20.47 -12.30
C ARG A 432 17.64 21.02 -13.49
N GLY A 433 16.32 21.20 -13.36
CA GLY A 433 15.44 21.59 -14.45
C GLY A 433 15.14 20.47 -15.46
N GLU A 434 15.46 19.22 -15.12
CA GLU A 434 15.24 18.04 -15.95
C GLU A 434 13.83 17.46 -15.63
N GLN A 435 12.78 18.06 -16.20
CA GLN A 435 11.40 17.58 -15.96
C GLN A 435 10.95 16.52 -16.97
N LYS A 436 11.81 16.07 -17.89
CA LYS A 436 11.47 15.06 -18.92
C LYS A 436 12.47 13.93 -18.95
#